data_7165edcbc4c6216ba79aa6e2d86ad7c2
#
_entry.id   7165edcbc4c6216ba79aa6e2d86ad7c2
#
_cell.length_a   1.000
_cell.length_b   1.000
_cell.length_c   1.000
_cell.angle_alpha   90.00
_cell.angle_beta   90.00
_cell.angle_gamma   90.00
#
_symmetry.space_group_name_H-M   'P 1'
#
loop_
_entity.id
_entity.type
_entity.pdbx_description
1 polymer ?
#
loop_
_entity_poly.entity_id
_entity_poly.type
_entity_poly.pdbx_seq_one_letter_code
_entity_poly.pdbx_strand_id
1 'polypeptide(L)'
;MFRAGQLHLTSTVPSQKCGVWREEGNPNLRIDPYMGTYYYRANVNVEPLNNVKVRKALTYSIDREKLTEKVTQCGQIPAYSFTPPGAAGYNPNTEIPYNPELARQLLSEALAEEGIETIEDFPVLQILYNTSEDHRKIALTIQQMWQQNLGISVELENMDWKVYLSRQNSMDYQISRAGWIGDYEDPNTFLDIMRTGRGNNRTGWSNLEFDDLVGRANATADQDERYRLLSEAEQILIDELPIIPVYTYVRSYQLSSDVKGYSPNYLDHHHPKTLYLE
;
A
#
# COMPACT_ATOMS: atom_id res chain seq x y z
N MET A 1 25.52 17.23 3.50
CA MET A 1 25.95 16.91 4.87
C MET A 1 26.59 15.51 4.95
N PHE A 2 25.92 14.42 4.56
CA PHE A 2 26.50 13.06 4.59
C PHE A 2 27.81 12.95 3.79
N ARG A 3 27.84 13.39 2.52
CA ARG A 3 29.07 13.41 1.70
C ARG A 3 30.20 14.28 2.23
N ALA A 4 29.88 15.24 3.09
CA ALA A 4 30.87 16.12 3.74
C ALA A 4 31.32 15.59 5.11
N GLY A 5 30.94 14.36 5.48
CA GLY A 5 31.29 13.77 6.76
C GLY A 5 30.64 14.42 7.99
N GLN A 6 29.59 15.24 7.78
CA GLN A 6 28.88 15.94 8.85
C GLN A 6 27.71 15.12 9.43
N LEU A 7 27.34 14.03 8.76
CA LEU A 7 26.31 13.07 9.17
C LEU A 7 26.81 11.67 8.94
N HIS A 8 26.59 10.79 9.89
CA HIS A 8 26.91 9.37 9.79
C HIS A 8 25.72 8.51 9.34
N LEU A 9 24.51 9.06 9.45
CA LEU A 9 23.25 8.42 9.05
C LEU A 9 22.32 9.47 8.46
N THR A 10 21.59 9.11 7.38
CA THR A 10 20.46 9.90 6.88
C THR A 10 19.16 9.19 7.21
N SER A 11 18.08 9.92 7.42
CA SER A 11 16.76 9.31 7.67
C SER A 11 16.12 8.73 6.40
N THR A 12 16.44 9.27 5.23
CA THR A 12 15.90 8.84 3.93
C THR A 12 16.91 9.10 2.82
N VAL A 13 16.65 8.47 1.68
CA VAL A 13 17.34 8.76 0.40
C VAL A 13 16.31 9.34 -0.56
N PRO A 14 16.61 10.44 -1.28
CA PRO A 14 15.74 10.92 -2.35
C PRO A 14 15.49 9.82 -3.37
N SER A 15 14.22 9.52 -3.67
CA SER A 15 13.82 8.44 -4.58
C SER A 15 14.51 8.52 -5.95
N GLN A 16 14.65 9.75 -6.48
CA GLN A 16 15.34 10.00 -7.75
C GLN A 16 16.82 9.55 -7.77
N LYS A 17 17.45 9.42 -6.60
CA LYS A 17 18.85 8.99 -6.48
C LYS A 17 18.99 7.54 -6.07
N CYS A 18 17.96 6.99 -5.45
CA CYS A 18 18.03 5.66 -4.89
C CYS A 18 18.28 4.58 -5.96
N GLY A 19 17.54 4.63 -7.07
CA GLY A 19 17.74 3.72 -8.20
C GLY A 19 19.18 3.78 -8.73
N VAL A 20 19.66 4.99 -9.01
CA VAL A 20 21.05 5.20 -9.52
C VAL A 20 22.08 4.67 -8.53
N TRP A 21 21.96 5.00 -7.25
CA TRP A 21 22.91 4.54 -6.23
C TRP A 21 22.86 3.04 -5.99
N ARG A 22 21.71 2.42 -6.19
CA ARG A 22 21.55 0.96 -6.13
C ARG A 22 22.28 0.29 -7.30
N GLU A 23 22.10 0.81 -8.52
CA GLU A 23 22.77 0.32 -9.72
C GLU A 23 24.30 0.52 -9.66
N GLU A 24 24.75 1.65 -9.13
CA GLU A 24 26.18 1.97 -8.95
C GLU A 24 26.84 1.17 -7.81
N GLY A 25 26.07 0.43 -7.01
CA GLY A 25 26.57 -0.30 -5.85
C GLY A 25 27.12 0.62 -4.75
N ASN A 26 26.46 1.74 -4.48
CA ASN A 26 26.91 2.71 -3.46
C ASN A 26 27.10 2.04 -2.10
N PRO A 27 28.32 1.99 -1.54
CA PRO A 27 28.63 1.23 -0.33
C PRO A 27 27.93 1.76 0.93
N ASN A 28 27.47 3.00 0.90
CA ASN A 28 26.76 3.61 2.03
C ASN A 28 25.23 3.47 1.93
N LEU A 29 24.69 3.06 0.77
CA LEU A 29 23.27 2.84 0.62
C LEU A 29 22.85 1.57 1.38
N ARG A 30 21.78 1.70 2.18
CA ARG A 30 21.09 0.58 2.82
C ARG A 30 19.64 0.59 2.37
N ILE A 31 19.13 -0.59 2.08
CA ILE A 31 17.73 -0.84 1.75
C ILE A 31 17.31 -2.04 2.59
N ASP A 32 16.55 -1.77 3.62
CA ASP A 32 16.13 -2.77 4.60
C ASP A 32 14.62 -3.02 4.52
N PRO A 33 14.14 -4.19 4.90
CA PRO A 33 12.72 -4.46 5.05
C PRO A 33 12.06 -3.45 5.99
N TYR A 34 10.83 -3.03 5.66
CA TYR A 34 10.05 -2.14 6.51
C TYR A 34 8.60 -2.58 6.54
N MET A 35 8.06 -2.78 7.73
CA MET A 35 6.73 -3.31 7.94
C MET A 35 5.65 -2.29 7.61
N GLY A 36 5.39 -2.12 6.32
CA GLY A 36 4.40 -1.16 5.86
C GLY A 36 3.93 -1.43 4.44
N THR A 37 2.70 -1.01 4.16
CA THR A 37 2.08 -1.13 2.83
C THR A 37 1.60 0.22 2.34
N TYR A 38 2.00 0.56 1.12
CA TYR A 38 1.42 1.65 0.33
C TYR A 38 0.22 1.11 -0.43
N TYR A 39 -0.91 1.77 -0.30
CA TYR A 39 -2.15 1.33 -0.91
C TYR A 39 -3.05 2.52 -1.25
N TYR A 40 -4.08 2.29 -2.03
CA TYR A 40 -5.19 3.23 -2.20
C TYR A 40 -6.42 2.72 -1.43
N ARG A 41 -7.15 3.64 -0.81
CA ARG A 41 -8.49 3.39 -0.26
C ARG A 41 -9.51 3.65 -1.34
N ALA A 42 -10.45 2.73 -1.53
CA ALA A 42 -11.67 2.96 -2.28
C ALA A 42 -12.79 3.31 -1.30
N ASN A 43 -13.50 4.40 -1.51
CA ASN A 43 -14.71 4.71 -0.75
C ASN A 43 -15.85 3.86 -1.29
N VAL A 44 -16.18 2.78 -0.59
CA VAL A 44 -17.21 1.81 -1.06
C VAL A 44 -18.64 2.33 -0.94
N ASN A 45 -18.84 3.53 -0.36
CA ASN A 45 -20.16 4.18 -0.28
C ASN A 45 -20.46 5.08 -1.49
N VAL A 46 -19.50 5.21 -2.42
CA VAL A 46 -19.61 6.12 -3.57
C VAL A 46 -19.58 5.32 -4.86
N GLU A 47 -20.56 5.58 -5.74
CA GLU A 47 -20.56 5.01 -7.09
C GLU A 47 -19.35 5.54 -7.91
N PRO A 48 -18.77 4.68 -8.74
CA PRO A 48 -19.05 3.26 -8.99
C PRO A 48 -18.24 2.31 -8.08
N LEU A 49 -17.60 2.83 -7.05
CA LEU A 49 -16.70 2.06 -6.16
C LEU A 49 -17.45 1.19 -5.13
N ASN A 50 -18.77 1.34 -5.00
CA ASN A 50 -19.64 0.41 -4.29
C ASN A 50 -19.66 -0.98 -4.94
N ASN A 51 -19.46 -1.06 -6.26
CA ASN A 51 -19.40 -2.33 -7.00
C ASN A 51 -18.02 -3.00 -6.85
N VAL A 52 -17.99 -4.23 -6.30
CA VAL A 52 -16.75 -4.98 -6.09
C VAL A 52 -16.03 -5.32 -7.40
N LYS A 53 -16.75 -5.52 -8.51
CA LYS A 53 -16.16 -5.82 -9.81
C LYS A 53 -15.37 -4.62 -10.35
N VAL A 54 -15.86 -3.39 -10.11
CA VAL A 54 -15.11 -2.16 -10.41
C VAL A 54 -13.81 -2.12 -9.60
N ARG A 55 -13.87 -2.36 -8.29
CA ARG A 55 -12.66 -2.38 -7.46
C ARG A 55 -11.65 -3.45 -7.88
N LYS A 56 -12.14 -4.64 -8.26
CA LYS A 56 -11.30 -5.72 -8.82
C LYS A 56 -10.69 -5.31 -10.16
N ALA A 57 -11.46 -4.73 -11.06
CA ALA A 57 -10.97 -4.26 -12.37
C ALA A 57 -9.84 -3.23 -12.19
N LEU A 58 -10.04 -2.23 -11.33
CA LEU A 58 -9.01 -1.23 -11.00
C LEU A 58 -7.75 -1.89 -10.43
N THR A 59 -7.92 -2.88 -9.57
CA THR A 59 -6.81 -3.55 -8.88
C THR A 59 -6.00 -4.47 -9.80
N TYR A 60 -6.69 -5.25 -10.65
CA TYR A 60 -6.06 -6.24 -11.54
C TYR A 60 -5.41 -5.61 -12.78
N SER A 61 -5.72 -4.35 -13.06
CA SER A 61 -5.11 -3.59 -14.15
C SER A 61 -3.83 -2.84 -13.77
N ILE A 62 -3.37 -2.92 -12.50
CA ILE A 62 -2.13 -2.30 -12.03
C ILE A 62 -0.97 -3.30 -12.12
N ASP A 63 0.02 -3.00 -12.96
CA ASP A 63 1.31 -3.70 -13.04
C ASP A 63 2.23 -3.21 -11.91
N ARG A 64 2.17 -3.90 -10.78
CA ARG A 64 2.93 -3.56 -9.56
C ARG A 64 4.42 -3.76 -9.72
N GLU A 65 4.82 -4.78 -10.48
CA GLU A 65 6.23 -5.06 -10.74
C GLU A 65 6.85 -3.94 -11.56
N LYS A 66 6.20 -3.55 -12.65
CA LYS A 66 6.64 -2.43 -13.48
C LYS A 66 6.64 -1.11 -12.70
N LEU A 67 5.65 -0.88 -11.83
CA LEU A 67 5.60 0.31 -10.98
C LEU A 67 6.79 0.33 -10.01
N THR A 68 7.08 -0.76 -9.32
CA THR A 68 8.19 -0.81 -8.37
C THR A 68 9.55 -0.76 -9.06
N GLU A 69 9.70 -1.39 -10.20
CA GLU A 69 10.95 -1.42 -10.98
C GLU A 69 11.25 -0.07 -11.65
N LYS A 70 10.24 0.58 -12.27
CA LYS A 70 10.46 1.75 -13.14
C LYS A 70 10.13 3.08 -12.47
N VAL A 71 9.27 3.12 -11.47
CA VAL A 71 8.79 4.36 -10.86
C VAL A 71 9.41 4.59 -9.49
N THR A 72 9.31 3.63 -8.57
CA THR A 72 9.86 3.80 -7.22
C THR A 72 11.35 3.46 -7.14
N GLN A 73 11.81 2.43 -7.83
CA GLN A 73 13.22 2.04 -8.09
C GLN A 73 14.11 1.79 -6.85
N CYS A 74 13.57 1.96 -5.66
CA CYS A 74 14.33 1.93 -4.41
C CYS A 74 14.16 0.62 -3.62
N GLY A 75 13.85 -0.49 -4.31
CA GLY A 75 13.74 -1.80 -3.70
C GLY A 75 12.37 -2.11 -3.07
N GLN A 76 11.37 -1.25 -3.28
CA GLN A 76 10.00 -1.56 -2.88
C GLN A 76 9.53 -2.86 -3.51
N ILE A 77 8.76 -3.63 -2.75
CA ILE A 77 8.29 -4.95 -3.14
C ILE A 77 6.82 -4.84 -3.61
N PRO A 78 6.44 -5.39 -4.78
CA PRO A 78 5.04 -5.43 -5.19
C PRO A 78 4.15 -6.03 -4.08
N ALA A 79 3.03 -5.39 -3.74
CA ALA A 79 2.13 -5.87 -2.70
C ALA A 79 0.95 -6.64 -3.30
N TYR A 80 0.78 -7.89 -2.87
CA TYR A 80 -0.33 -8.78 -3.22
C TYR A 80 -1.21 -9.09 -2.01
N SER A 81 -0.98 -8.39 -0.91
CA SER A 81 -1.67 -8.46 0.37
C SER A 81 -1.67 -7.10 1.03
N PHE A 82 -2.46 -6.92 2.07
CA PHE A 82 -2.38 -5.74 2.91
C PHE A 82 -1.26 -5.86 3.96
N THR A 83 -1.18 -7.03 4.60
CA THR A 83 -0.09 -7.33 5.54
C THR A 83 1.20 -7.62 4.76
N PRO A 84 2.32 -6.94 5.05
CA PRO A 84 3.61 -7.30 4.47
C PRO A 84 4.01 -8.73 4.84
N PRO A 85 4.58 -9.52 3.90
CA PRO A 85 5.05 -10.86 4.20
C PRO A 85 6.20 -10.85 5.21
N GLY A 86 6.24 -11.81 6.12
CA GLY A 86 7.29 -11.97 7.11
C GLY A 86 7.03 -11.30 8.46
N ALA A 87 5.93 -10.55 8.63
CA ALA A 87 5.54 -9.95 9.90
C ALA A 87 5.39 -11.02 11.00
N ALA A 88 6.28 -11.06 11.98
CA ALA A 88 6.35 -12.08 13.02
C ALA A 88 6.32 -13.53 12.47
N GLY A 89 6.85 -13.76 11.26
CA GLY A 89 6.80 -15.06 10.57
C GLY A 89 5.50 -15.36 9.83
N TYR A 90 4.53 -14.43 9.87
CA TYR A 90 3.31 -14.53 9.08
C TYR A 90 3.58 -14.27 7.60
N ASN A 91 3.02 -15.10 6.74
CA ASN A 91 3.05 -14.90 5.29
C ASN A 91 1.62 -14.97 4.76
N PRO A 92 1.08 -13.88 4.21
CA PRO A 92 -0.23 -13.87 3.60
C PRO A 92 -0.31 -14.89 2.45
N ASN A 93 -1.41 -15.63 2.39
CA ASN A 93 -1.69 -16.56 1.29
C ASN A 93 -2.74 -15.95 0.35
N THR A 94 -2.48 -14.74 -0.10
CA THR A 94 -3.37 -14.00 -1.02
C THR A 94 -2.67 -13.73 -2.33
N GLU A 95 -3.45 -13.65 -3.40
CA GLU A 95 -2.96 -13.30 -4.74
C GLU A 95 -3.80 -12.15 -5.33
N ILE A 96 -3.11 -11.19 -5.93
CA ILE A 96 -3.73 -10.12 -6.72
C ILE A 96 -3.12 -10.20 -8.12
N PRO A 97 -3.81 -10.78 -9.10
CA PRO A 97 -3.23 -10.95 -10.43
C PRO A 97 -3.05 -9.59 -11.13
N TYR A 98 -1.97 -9.46 -11.91
CA TYR A 98 -1.96 -8.48 -12.99
C TYR A 98 -2.57 -9.14 -14.22
N ASN A 99 -3.83 -8.82 -14.49
CA ASN A 99 -4.59 -9.42 -15.61
C ASN A 99 -5.54 -8.36 -16.21
N PRO A 100 -5.05 -7.54 -17.16
CA PRO A 100 -5.86 -6.51 -17.81
C PRO A 100 -7.07 -7.07 -18.60
N GLU A 101 -7.01 -8.32 -19.08
CA GLU A 101 -8.13 -8.95 -19.80
C GLU A 101 -9.27 -9.26 -18.83
N LEU A 102 -8.97 -9.93 -17.73
CA LEU A 102 -9.95 -10.17 -16.66
C LEU A 102 -10.46 -8.85 -16.07
N ALA A 103 -9.59 -7.84 -15.93
CA ALA A 103 -9.99 -6.53 -15.44
C ALA A 103 -11.03 -5.87 -16.37
N ARG A 104 -10.84 -5.90 -17.69
CA ARG A 104 -11.82 -5.41 -18.67
C ARG A 104 -13.13 -6.19 -18.63
N GLN A 105 -13.06 -7.52 -18.51
CA GLN A 105 -14.25 -8.36 -18.38
C GLN A 105 -15.06 -7.95 -17.13
N LEU A 106 -14.43 -7.85 -15.96
CA LEU A 106 -15.08 -7.46 -14.72
C LEU A 106 -15.69 -6.05 -14.80
N LEU A 107 -14.99 -5.12 -15.45
CA LEU A 107 -15.52 -3.77 -15.67
C LEU A 107 -16.74 -3.81 -16.59
N SER A 108 -16.69 -4.57 -17.69
CA SER A 108 -17.85 -4.73 -18.60
C SER A 108 -19.06 -5.35 -17.91
N GLU A 109 -18.84 -6.33 -17.03
CA GLU A 109 -19.91 -6.91 -16.22
C GLU A 109 -20.50 -5.88 -15.25
N ALA A 110 -19.66 -5.07 -14.61
CA ALA A 110 -20.10 -3.99 -13.71
C ALA A 110 -20.91 -2.91 -14.46
N LEU A 111 -20.46 -2.52 -15.66
CA LEU A 111 -21.21 -1.57 -16.51
C LEU A 111 -22.61 -2.08 -16.82
N ALA A 112 -22.71 -3.37 -17.18
CA ALA A 112 -24.00 -3.99 -17.48
C ALA A 112 -24.94 -4.05 -16.25
N GLU A 113 -24.39 -4.30 -15.06
CA GLU A 113 -25.14 -4.29 -13.80
C GLU A 113 -25.67 -2.90 -13.45
N GLU A 114 -24.90 -1.85 -13.73
CA GLU A 114 -25.26 -0.44 -13.45
C GLU A 114 -26.07 0.21 -14.58
N GLY A 115 -26.31 -0.53 -15.70
CA GLY A 115 -27.03 0.00 -16.85
C GLY A 115 -26.26 1.05 -17.65
N ILE A 116 -24.94 1.03 -17.58
CA ILE A 116 -24.02 1.90 -18.33
C ILE A 116 -23.75 1.22 -19.68
N GLU A 117 -24.12 1.88 -20.78
CA GLU A 117 -24.06 1.25 -22.12
C GLU A 117 -22.65 1.16 -22.68
N THR A 118 -21.82 2.18 -22.45
CA THR A 118 -20.47 2.24 -23.00
C THR A 118 -19.44 2.69 -21.97
N ILE A 119 -18.17 2.41 -22.22
CA ILE A 119 -17.08 2.82 -21.32
C ILE A 119 -16.90 4.35 -21.28
N GLU A 120 -17.32 5.04 -22.33
CA GLU A 120 -17.29 6.50 -22.42
C GLU A 120 -18.26 7.15 -21.42
N ASP A 121 -19.32 6.43 -21.03
CA ASP A 121 -20.32 6.86 -20.04
C ASP A 121 -19.89 6.54 -18.61
N PHE A 122 -18.78 5.80 -18.42
CA PHE A 122 -18.24 5.52 -17.10
C PHE A 122 -17.78 6.80 -16.41
N PRO A 123 -18.16 7.02 -15.15
CA PRO A 123 -17.82 8.27 -14.46
C PRO A 123 -16.31 8.46 -14.34
N VAL A 124 -15.87 9.71 -14.44
CA VAL A 124 -14.47 10.07 -14.18
C VAL A 124 -14.15 9.79 -12.72
N LEU A 125 -13.15 8.96 -12.46
CA LEU A 125 -12.67 8.68 -11.11
C LEU A 125 -11.66 9.74 -10.66
N GLN A 126 -11.61 9.98 -9.35
CA GLN A 126 -10.66 10.91 -8.76
C GLN A 126 -9.74 10.22 -7.77
N ILE A 127 -8.42 10.45 -7.90
CA ILE A 127 -7.41 10.02 -6.92
C ILE A 127 -6.97 11.22 -6.10
N LEU A 128 -7.31 11.21 -4.82
CA LEU A 128 -6.83 12.17 -3.82
C LEU A 128 -5.48 11.73 -3.25
N TYR A 129 -4.47 12.62 -3.26
CA TYR A 129 -3.18 12.38 -2.63
C TYR A 129 -2.62 13.64 -1.97
N ASN A 130 -1.83 13.46 -0.90
CA ASN A 130 -1.12 14.56 -0.26
C ASN A 130 0.14 14.95 -1.06
N THR A 131 0.51 16.21 -0.98
CA THR A 131 1.66 16.78 -1.72
C THR A 131 2.95 16.00 -1.48
N SER A 132 3.43 15.37 -2.52
CA SER A 132 4.69 14.66 -2.62
C SER A 132 4.96 14.31 -4.09
N GLU A 133 6.17 14.54 -4.55
CA GLU A 133 6.57 14.16 -5.92
C GLU A 133 6.47 12.65 -6.17
N ASP A 134 6.77 11.84 -5.16
CA ASP A 134 6.65 10.38 -5.30
C ASP A 134 5.19 9.93 -5.38
N HIS A 135 4.29 10.50 -4.58
CA HIS A 135 2.86 10.20 -4.68
C HIS A 135 2.29 10.63 -6.02
N ARG A 136 2.73 11.79 -6.53
CA ARG A 136 2.33 12.28 -7.85
C ARG A 136 2.76 11.33 -8.97
N LYS A 137 4.01 10.85 -8.96
CA LYS A 137 4.52 9.90 -9.96
C LYS A 137 3.75 8.58 -9.95
N ILE A 138 3.49 8.03 -8.76
CA ILE A 138 2.71 6.81 -8.59
C ILE A 138 1.28 7.01 -9.11
N ALA A 139 0.62 8.09 -8.72
CA ALA A 139 -0.74 8.40 -9.16
C ALA A 139 -0.85 8.58 -10.68
N LEU A 140 0.11 9.30 -11.31
CA LEU A 140 0.20 9.44 -12.77
C LEU A 140 0.39 8.09 -13.46
N THR A 141 1.22 7.23 -12.90
CA THR A 141 1.47 5.89 -13.46
C THR A 141 0.21 5.03 -13.40
N ILE A 142 -0.48 5.02 -12.27
CA ILE A 142 -1.72 4.26 -12.10
C ILE A 142 -2.84 4.83 -12.99
N GLN A 143 -2.97 6.15 -13.09
CA GLN A 143 -3.88 6.82 -14.03
C GLN A 143 -3.64 6.33 -15.47
N GLN A 144 -2.38 6.29 -15.91
CA GLN A 144 -2.02 5.80 -17.25
C GLN A 144 -2.34 4.32 -17.43
N MET A 145 -2.07 3.48 -16.41
CA MET A 145 -2.40 2.06 -16.46
C MET A 145 -3.91 1.84 -16.58
N TRP A 146 -4.72 2.57 -15.81
CA TRP A 146 -6.18 2.49 -15.88
C TRP A 146 -6.72 2.97 -17.23
N GLN A 147 -6.17 4.06 -17.76
CA GLN A 147 -6.55 4.54 -19.08
C GLN A 147 -6.18 3.54 -20.19
N GLN A 148 -4.97 2.98 -20.15
CA GLN A 148 -4.50 2.02 -21.16
C GLN A 148 -5.19 0.67 -21.08
N ASN A 149 -5.38 0.16 -19.85
CA ASN A 149 -5.89 -1.19 -19.63
C ASN A 149 -7.42 -1.27 -19.60
N LEU A 150 -8.10 -0.21 -19.14
CA LEU A 150 -9.55 -0.19 -18.92
C LEU A 150 -10.29 0.83 -19.82
N GLY A 151 -9.60 1.82 -20.37
CA GLY A 151 -10.23 2.90 -21.15
C GLY A 151 -10.90 3.98 -20.30
N ILE A 152 -10.75 3.97 -18.97
CA ILE A 152 -11.40 4.93 -18.06
C ILE A 152 -10.61 6.22 -17.90
N SER A 153 -11.33 7.31 -17.61
CA SER A 153 -10.75 8.60 -17.27
C SER A 153 -10.56 8.76 -15.77
N VAL A 154 -9.42 9.31 -15.38
CA VAL A 154 -9.07 9.52 -13.96
C VAL A 154 -8.50 10.91 -13.78
N GLU A 155 -8.94 11.63 -12.77
CA GLU A 155 -8.39 12.92 -12.36
C GLU A 155 -7.53 12.75 -11.11
N LEU A 156 -6.49 13.61 -11.01
CA LEU A 156 -5.56 13.61 -9.89
C LEU A 156 -5.75 14.87 -9.06
N GLU A 157 -6.06 14.70 -7.79
CA GLU A 157 -6.30 15.81 -6.86
C GLU A 157 -5.20 15.85 -5.79
N ASN A 158 -4.40 16.92 -5.82
CA ASN A 158 -3.32 17.16 -4.86
C ASN A 158 -3.78 18.12 -3.76
N MET A 159 -3.56 17.73 -2.49
CA MET A 159 -3.88 18.56 -1.33
C MET A 159 -2.68 18.67 -0.38
N ASP A 160 -2.61 19.77 0.38
CA ASP A 160 -1.72 19.82 1.53
C ASP A 160 -2.14 18.78 2.59
N TRP A 161 -1.18 18.42 3.47
CA TRP A 161 -1.38 17.33 4.43
C TRP A 161 -2.59 17.51 5.34
N LYS A 162 -2.90 18.74 5.79
CA LYS A 162 -4.01 18.97 6.73
C LYS A 162 -5.36 18.82 6.04
N VAL A 163 -5.52 19.40 4.85
CA VAL A 163 -6.74 19.29 4.04
C VAL A 163 -6.95 17.84 3.62
N TYR A 164 -5.90 17.17 3.14
CA TYR A 164 -5.91 15.76 2.80
C TYR A 164 -6.41 14.87 3.95
N LEU A 165 -5.89 15.05 5.18
CA LEU A 165 -6.34 14.31 6.36
C LEU A 165 -7.80 14.61 6.73
N SER A 166 -8.23 15.87 6.61
CA SER A 166 -9.61 16.26 6.85
C SER A 166 -10.57 15.55 5.91
N ARG A 167 -10.26 15.54 4.62
CA ARG A 167 -11.06 14.86 3.59
C ARG A 167 -11.08 13.35 3.80
N GLN A 168 -9.96 12.74 4.15
CA GLN A 168 -9.92 11.32 4.49
C GLN A 168 -10.79 10.99 5.71
N ASN A 169 -10.76 11.83 6.74
CA ASN A 169 -11.54 11.61 7.97
C ASN A 169 -13.05 11.74 7.73
N SER A 170 -13.46 12.67 6.86
CA SER A 170 -14.86 12.86 6.46
C SER A 170 -15.31 11.94 5.33
N MET A 171 -14.42 11.10 4.81
CA MET A 171 -14.66 10.25 3.63
C MET A 171 -15.09 11.03 2.37
N ASP A 172 -14.66 12.29 2.26
CA ASP A 172 -14.89 13.16 1.10
C ASP A 172 -13.85 12.88 0.00
N TYR A 173 -13.91 11.71 -0.60
CA TYR A 173 -13.07 11.25 -1.71
C TYR A 173 -13.68 10.00 -2.36
N GLN A 174 -13.29 9.71 -3.59
CA GLN A 174 -13.56 8.42 -4.26
C GLN A 174 -12.42 7.44 -4.00
N ILE A 175 -11.22 7.77 -4.46
CA ILE A 175 -10.01 6.97 -4.21
C ILE A 175 -9.01 7.87 -3.49
N SER A 176 -8.42 7.39 -2.42
CA SER A 176 -7.43 8.15 -1.66
C SER A 176 -6.15 7.35 -1.46
N ARG A 177 -5.03 7.99 -1.73
CA ARG A 177 -3.71 7.45 -1.39
C ARG A 177 -3.66 7.15 0.11
N ALA A 178 -3.00 6.05 0.50
CA ALA A 178 -2.78 5.73 1.89
C ALA A 178 -1.45 4.98 2.08
N GLY A 179 -1.07 4.82 3.31
CA GLY A 179 -0.01 3.94 3.75
C GLY A 179 -0.27 3.56 5.20
N TRP A 180 0.08 2.35 5.55
CA TRP A 180 0.09 1.89 6.93
C TRP A 180 1.45 1.31 7.25
N ILE A 181 2.04 1.79 8.33
CA ILE A 181 3.23 1.22 8.92
C ILE A 181 2.79 0.52 10.20
N GLY A 182 3.23 -0.72 10.39
CA GLY A 182 2.86 -1.50 11.56
C GLY A 182 3.34 -0.83 12.86
N ASP A 183 2.45 -0.74 13.85
CA ASP A 183 2.78 -0.20 15.16
C ASP A 183 3.58 -1.21 16.01
N TYR A 184 3.46 -2.49 15.67
CA TYR A 184 4.15 -3.63 16.29
C TYR A 184 4.31 -4.76 15.26
N GLU A 185 5.28 -5.65 15.48
CA GLU A 185 5.61 -6.72 14.52
C GLU A 185 4.61 -7.89 14.65
N ASP A 186 3.43 -7.67 14.07
CA ASP A 186 2.36 -8.67 14.04
C ASP A 186 1.35 -8.32 12.90
N PRO A 187 0.78 -9.31 12.19
CA PRO A 187 -0.19 -9.07 11.11
C PRO A 187 -1.45 -8.32 11.58
N ASN A 188 -1.83 -8.46 12.84
CA ASN A 188 -3.02 -7.82 13.39
C ASN A 188 -2.98 -6.29 13.32
N THR A 189 -1.80 -5.65 13.33
CA THR A 189 -1.70 -4.19 13.17
C THR A 189 -2.26 -3.69 11.83
N PHE A 190 -2.32 -4.56 10.80
CA PHE A 190 -2.92 -4.27 9.50
C PHE A 190 -4.40 -4.63 9.46
N LEU A 191 -4.76 -5.82 9.93
CA LEU A 191 -6.13 -6.31 9.79
C LEU A 191 -7.11 -5.66 10.77
N ASP A 192 -6.70 -5.39 12.01
CA ASP A 192 -7.59 -4.74 12.99
C ASP A 192 -8.05 -3.35 12.56
N ILE A 193 -7.26 -2.60 11.80
CA ILE A 193 -7.66 -1.27 11.33
C ILE A 193 -8.77 -1.30 10.28
N MET A 194 -8.99 -2.45 9.63
CA MET A 194 -10.02 -2.63 8.60
C MET A 194 -11.36 -3.12 9.17
N ARG A 195 -11.43 -3.43 10.47
CA ARG A 195 -12.68 -3.85 11.12
C ARG A 195 -13.73 -2.74 11.06
N THR A 196 -14.97 -3.16 11.04
CA THR A 196 -16.14 -2.29 11.03
C THR A 196 -16.10 -1.27 12.17
N GLY A 197 -16.28 -0.01 11.86
CA GLY A 197 -16.32 1.09 12.83
C GLY A 197 -14.97 1.49 13.44
N ARG A 198 -13.86 0.89 13.03
CA ARG A 198 -12.52 1.35 13.43
C ARG A 198 -12.18 2.70 12.80
N GLY A 199 -11.61 3.61 13.56
CA GLY A 199 -11.32 4.99 13.12
C GLY A 199 -10.30 5.09 11.96
N ASN A 200 -9.53 4.04 11.70
CA ASN A 200 -8.61 3.95 10.55
C ASN A 200 -9.23 3.26 9.32
N ASN A 201 -10.35 2.55 9.49
CA ASN A 201 -11.15 2.08 8.36
C ASN A 201 -11.95 3.28 7.80
N ARG A 202 -11.34 3.96 6.86
CA ARG A 202 -11.91 5.13 6.19
C ARG A 202 -12.39 4.79 4.77
N THR A 203 -12.80 3.54 4.55
CA THR A 203 -13.31 3.08 3.25
C THR A 203 -14.81 2.96 3.21
N GLY A 204 -15.47 2.96 4.38
CA GLY A 204 -16.90 2.65 4.51
C GLY A 204 -17.20 1.15 4.44
N TRP A 205 -16.19 0.31 4.23
CA TRP A 205 -16.34 -1.13 4.16
C TRP A 205 -16.66 -1.75 5.52
N SER A 206 -17.54 -2.75 5.51
CA SER A 206 -17.95 -3.53 6.66
C SER A 206 -18.19 -4.98 6.24
N ASN A 207 -17.60 -5.91 6.97
CA ASN A 207 -17.82 -7.35 6.79
C ASN A 207 -17.76 -8.05 8.15
N LEU A 208 -18.90 -8.64 8.57
CA LEU A 208 -19.03 -9.25 9.89
C LEU A 208 -18.22 -10.53 10.04
N GLU A 209 -18.00 -11.27 8.94
CA GLU A 209 -17.16 -12.47 8.95
C GLU A 209 -15.68 -12.10 9.15
N PHE A 210 -15.21 -11.07 8.46
CA PHE A 210 -13.89 -10.49 8.70
C PHE A 210 -13.72 -10.06 10.15
N ASP A 211 -14.69 -9.34 10.69
CA ASP A 211 -14.65 -8.86 12.08
C ASP A 211 -14.60 -10.01 13.09
N ASP A 212 -15.36 -11.09 12.86
CA ASP A 212 -15.36 -12.31 13.70
C ASP A 212 -14.00 -13.01 13.64
N LEU A 213 -13.46 -13.22 12.43
CA LEU A 213 -12.15 -13.87 12.24
C LEU A 213 -11.03 -13.12 12.96
N VAL A 214 -10.94 -11.80 12.79
CA VAL A 214 -9.95 -10.98 13.50
C VAL A 214 -10.20 -11.00 15.01
N GLY A 215 -11.46 -10.97 15.45
CA GLY A 215 -11.83 -11.06 16.87
C GLY A 215 -11.39 -12.39 17.51
N ARG A 216 -11.63 -13.51 16.83
CA ARG A 216 -11.21 -14.86 17.26
C ARG A 216 -9.69 -14.99 17.27
N ALA A 217 -9.01 -14.48 16.24
CA ALA A 217 -7.55 -14.46 16.18
C ALA A 217 -6.94 -13.70 17.37
N ASN A 218 -7.58 -12.63 17.82
CA ASN A 218 -7.13 -11.87 18.98
C ASN A 218 -7.42 -12.57 20.32
N ALA A 219 -8.31 -13.56 20.33
CA ALA A 219 -8.72 -14.30 21.53
C ALA A 219 -8.00 -15.64 21.70
N THR A 220 -7.28 -16.15 20.68
CA THR A 220 -6.54 -17.41 20.76
C THR A 220 -5.07 -17.20 21.10
N ALA A 221 -4.51 -18.11 21.93
CA ALA A 221 -3.09 -18.15 22.24
C ALA A 221 -2.31 -19.14 21.32
N ASP A 222 -3.02 -19.95 20.55
CA ASP A 222 -2.41 -20.85 19.58
C ASP A 222 -1.98 -20.06 18.34
N GLN A 223 -0.68 -20.02 18.06
CA GLN A 223 -0.10 -19.21 16.99
C GLN A 223 -0.52 -19.69 15.59
N ASP A 224 -0.60 -21.00 15.39
CA ASP A 224 -0.94 -21.56 14.07
C ASP A 224 -2.42 -21.29 13.77
N GLU A 225 -3.29 -21.50 14.74
CA GLU A 225 -4.72 -21.17 14.62
C GLU A 225 -4.93 -19.68 14.43
N ARG A 226 -4.19 -18.84 15.15
CA ARG A 226 -4.24 -17.40 15.02
C ARG A 226 -3.87 -16.96 13.61
N TYR A 227 -2.79 -17.46 13.04
CA TYR A 227 -2.36 -17.10 11.69
C TYR A 227 -3.31 -17.63 10.62
N ARG A 228 -3.90 -18.81 10.83
CA ARG A 228 -4.95 -19.32 9.96
C ARG A 228 -6.16 -18.37 9.90
N LEU A 229 -6.66 -17.94 11.05
CA LEU A 229 -7.79 -17.01 11.16
C LEU A 229 -7.46 -15.64 10.51
N LEU A 230 -6.27 -15.09 10.72
CA LEU A 230 -5.83 -13.85 10.10
C LEU A 230 -5.67 -13.98 8.57
N SER A 231 -5.22 -15.15 8.09
CA SER A 231 -5.11 -15.42 6.66
C SER A 231 -6.49 -15.51 6.00
N GLU A 232 -7.47 -16.12 6.64
CA GLU A 232 -8.85 -16.16 6.16
C GLU A 232 -9.47 -14.75 6.13
N ALA A 233 -9.23 -13.94 7.17
CA ALA A 233 -9.68 -12.56 7.20
C ALA A 233 -9.03 -11.74 6.08
N GLU A 234 -7.73 -11.88 5.87
CA GLU A 234 -7.03 -11.16 4.79
C GLU A 234 -7.52 -11.58 3.40
N GLN A 235 -7.88 -12.85 3.21
CA GLN A 235 -8.48 -13.31 1.96
C GLN A 235 -9.82 -12.59 1.68
N ILE A 236 -10.69 -12.43 2.67
CA ILE A 236 -11.93 -11.67 2.53
C ILE A 236 -11.65 -10.22 2.14
N LEU A 237 -10.68 -9.58 2.79
CA LEU A 237 -10.28 -8.21 2.48
C LEU A 237 -9.81 -8.07 1.03
N ILE A 238 -9.03 -9.03 0.54
CA ILE A 238 -8.52 -9.04 -0.83
C ILE A 238 -9.59 -9.45 -1.85
N ASP A 239 -10.54 -10.27 -1.47
CA ASP A 239 -11.67 -10.63 -2.34
C ASP A 239 -12.65 -9.46 -2.55
N GLU A 240 -12.81 -8.59 -1.56
CA GLU A 240 -13.70 -7.43 -1.63
C GLU A 240 -13.01 -6.12 -1.99
N LEU A 241 -11.70 -6.02 -1.82
CA LEU A 241 -10.84 -4.91 -2.23
C LEU A 241 -11.37 -3.50 -1.85
N PRO A 242 -11.70 -3.22 -0.58
CA PRO A 242 -11.92 -1.86 -0.13
C PRO A 242 -10.64 -1.02 -0.15
N ILE A 243 -9.51 -1.71 -0.29
CA ILE A 243 -8.17 -1.13 -0.49
C ILE A 243 -7.51 -1.76 -1.72
N ILE A 244 -6.62 -1.02 -2.35
CA ILE A 244 -5.81 -1.46 -3.49
C ILE A 244 -4.35 -1.46 -3.03
N PRO A 245 -3.79 -2.58 -2.58
CA PRO A 245 -2.37 -2.69 -2.26
C PRO A 245 -1.51 -2.41 -3.49
N VAL A 246 -0.45 -1.65 -3.33
CA VAL A 246 0.46 -1.27 -4.42
C VAL A 246 1.85 -1.82 -4.20
N TYR A 247 2.50 -1.47 -3.07
CA TYR A 247 3.81 -2.02 -2.71
C TYR A 247 4.02 -2.07 -1.21
N THR A 248 4.89 -2.99 -0.78
CA THR A 248 5.44 -3.03 0.56
C THR A 248 6.63 -2.08 0.65
N TYR A 249 6.65 -1.27 1.70
CA TYR A 249 7.72 -0.31 1.95
C TYR A 249 9.06 -1.00 2.21
N VAL A 250 10.11 -0.30 1.87
CA VAL A 250 11.46 -0.55 2.36
C VAL A 250 12.00 0.71 3.01
N ARG A 251 12.97 0.54 3.89
CA ARG A 251 13.69 1.63 4.50
C ARG A 251 14.97 1.88 3.71
N SER A 252 15.06 3.05 3.06
CA SER A 252 16.25 3.43 2.30
C SER A 252 16.95 4.62 2.96
N TYR A 253 18.23 4.46 3.28
CA TYR A 253 19.03 5.46 3.98
C TYR A 253 20.52 5.31 3.61
N GLN A 254 21.32 6.31 3.98
CA GLN A 254 22.79 6.21 3.92
C GLN A 254 23.33 5.98 5.33
N LEU A 255 24.26 5.06 5.46
CA LEU A 255 24.97 4.72 6.69
C LEU A 255 26.46 4.71 6.43
N SER A 256 27.23 5.51 7.23
CA SER A 256 28.70 5.48 7.19
C SER A 256 29.23 4.13 7.68
N SER A 257 30.31 3.67 7.09
CA SER A 257 31.04 2.48 7.54
C SER A 257 31.57 2.60 8.97
N ASP A 258 31.73 3.84 9.47
CA ASP A 258 32.21 4.13 10.81
C ASP A 258 31.16 3.84 11.89
N VAL A 259 29.89 3.74 11.50
CA VAL A 259 28.82 3.41 12.46
C VAL A 259 28.76 1.90 12.67
N LYS A 260 28.93 1.50 13.92
CA LYS A 260 28.82 0.10 14.37
C LYS A 260 27.62 -0.10 15.27
N GLY A 261 27.20 -1.37 15.42
CA GLY A 261 26.06 -1.74 16.26
C GLY A 261 24.69 -1.38 15.67
N TYR A 262 24.66 -0.88 14.43
CA TYR A 262 23.42 -0.67 13.70
C TYR A 262 22.99 -1.98 13.03
N SER A 263 21.82 -2.48 13.40
CA SER A 263 21.23 -3.66 12.77
C SER A 263 19.84 -3.32 12.23
N PRO A 264 19.52 -3.67 10.99
CA PRO A 264 18.19 -3.47 10.42
C PRO A 264 17.15 -4.27 11.18
N ASN A 265 15.95 -3.73 11.33
CA ASN A 265 14.80 -4.44 11.85
C ASN A 265 13.51 -3.97 11.19
N TYR A 266 12.49 -4.78 11.26
CA TYR A 266 11.26 -4.62 10.49
C TYR A 266 10.42 -3.40 10.89
N LEU A 267 10.61 -2.89 12.11
CA LEU A 267 9.95 -1.67 12.62
C LEU A 267 10.82 -0.41 12.54
N ASP A 268 12.06 -0.51 12.04
CA ASP A 268 13.04 0.60 11.99
C ASP A 268 13.33 1.21 13.38
N HIS A 269 13.32 0.38 14.43
CA HIS A 269 13.60 0.82 15.78
C HIS A 269 15.08 0.61 16.14
N HIS A 270 15.83 1.69 16.30
CA HIS A 270 17.26 1.66 16.60
C HIS A 270 17.55 2.33 17.94
N HIS A 271 18.06 1.57 18.91
CA HIS A 271 18.42 2.10 20.21
C HIS A 271 19.79 2.79 20.14
N PRO A 272 19.91 4.10 20.41
CA PRO A 272 21.20 4.81 20.36
C PRO A 272 22.28 4.20 21.26
N LYS A 273 21.90 3.53 22.34
CA LYS A 273 22.82 2.88 23.29
C LYS A 273 23.67 1.76 22.70
N THR A 274 23.27 1.19 21.55
CA THR A 274 24.01 0.13 20.86
C THR A 274 24.91 0.66 19.74
N LEU A 275 24.77 1.95 19.40
CA LEU A 275 25.51 2.57 18.31
C LEU A 275 26.82 3.18 18.81
N TYR A 276 27.90 3.00 18.05
CA TYR A 276 29.18 3.63 18.33
C TYR A 276 29.93 3.91 17.02
N LEU A 277 30.93 4.77 17.10
CA LEU A 277 31.81 5.09 15.96
C LEU A 277 33.16 4.38 16.11
N GLU A 278 33.65 3.81 15.04
CA GLU A 278 34.94 3.11 15.00
C GLU A 278 35.69 3.46 13.72
#